data_443b4d4ffe2b7b3202b126b25b3ddcae
#
_entry.id   443b4d4ffe2b7b3202b126b25b3ddcae
#
_cell.length_a   1.000
_cell.length_b   1.000
_cell.length_c   1.000
_cell.angle_alpha   90.00
_cell.angle_beta   90.00
_cell.angle_gamma   90.00
#
_symmetry.space_group_name_H-M   'P 1'
#
loop_
_entity.id
_entity.type
_entity.pdbx_description
1 polymer ?
#
loop_
_entity_poly.entity_id
_entity_poly.type
_entity_poly.pdbx_seq_one_letter_code
_entity_poly.pdbx_strand_id
1 'polypeptide(L)'
;GIRDVAPSRGLGDVYKRQEVKRPVYGDGTGVKVKRILQVCNQYDLRREFPLGSLRPTNLKNSIKEILWIWQKRSVDIKELGLHIWDQWADDNGKIEGCYGDMVNRHVYMGTGKAPDGMIDIHDGLYGFLNQTDFILWSLKNDRSSRRIVASMFDPETNGLKPLQECAFQINLSVKGDELYMTLYQRSQDMITASYWNVAQYAALMMMFAHDAGLRPAVFTHFIQDMHVYDRHEEQANELLRRSLFGPVPQVTISSRMEGKGFYDFVADDFEVWNYEPKEQIKFEIAK
;
A
#
# COMPACT_ATOMS: atom_id res chain seq x y z
N GLY A 1 15.27 10.33 -10.56
CA GLY A 1 15.52 11.43 -9.61
C GLY A 1 14.23 11.89 -9.02
N ILE A 2 14.09 11.84 -7.70
CA ILE A 2 12.99 12.43 -6.95
C ILE A 2 12.98 13.91 -7.31
N ARG A 3 12.02 14.37 -8.09
CA ARG A 3 11.78 15.79 -8.24
C ARG A 3 11.12 16.26 -6.96
N ASP A 4 11.87 17.01 -6.14
CA ASP A 4 11.31 17.80 -5.07
C ASP A 4 10.19 18.67 -5.64
N VAL A 5 8.96 18.34 -5.29
CA VAL A 5 7.86 19.28 -5.47
C VAL A 5 8.12 20.41 -4.47
N ALA A 6 8.10 21.63 -4.97
CA ALA A 6 8.47 22.86 -4.27
C ALA A 6 8.04 22.87 -2.79
N PRO A 7 8.89 23.38 -1.89
CA PRO A 7 8.60 23.42 -0.47
C PRO A 7 7.30 24.19 -0.23
N SER A 8 6.31 23.50 0.32
CA SER A 8 5.09 24.16 0.78
C SER A 8 5.44 25.24 1.81
N ARG A 9 4.80 26.40 1.71
CA ARG A 9 4.88 27.44 2.73
C ARG A 9 4.41 26.85 4.07
N GLY A 10 5.32 26.64 5.02
CA GLY A 10 4.96 26.07 6.32
C GLY A 10 6.06 25.27 7.02
N LEU A 11 7.29 25.30 6.53
CA LEU A 11 8.43 24.60 7.13
C LEU A 11 8.76 25.04 8.58
N GLY A 12 8.20 26.16 9.07
CA GLY A 12 8.43 26.63 10.43
C GLY A 12 7.94 25.70 11.52
N ASP A 13 6.89 24.90 11.27
CA ASP A 13 6.31 23.97 12.25
C ASP A 13 6.83 22.53 12.14
N VAL A 14 7.51 22.17 11.06
CA VAL A 14 8.09 20.84 10.85
C VAL A 14 9.09 20.43 11.93
N TYR A 15 9.74 21.39 12.54
CA TYR A 15 10.77 21.17 13.58
C TYR A 15 10.22 21.07 15.01
N LYS A 16 8.94 21.37 15.23
CA LYS A 16 8.33 21.24 16.56
C LYS A 16 7.81 19.83 16.76
N ARG A 17 8.25 19.18 17.83
CA ARG A 17 7.69 17.90 18.26
C ARG A 17 6.26 18.11 18.74
N GLN A 18 5.33 17.28 18.23
CA GLN A 18 3.93 17.26 18.64
C GLN A 18 3.64 15.97 19.39
N GLU A 19 2.86 16.06 20.45
CA GLU A 19 2.36 14.87 21.17
C GLU A 19 1.27 14.18 20.36
N VAL A 20 1.31 12.85 20.35
CA VAL A 20 0.30 12.00 19.71
C VAL A 20 -0.36 11.16 20.80
N LYS A 21 -1.68 11.20 20.86
CA LYS A 21 -2.44 10.66 22.02
C LYS A 21 -2.54 9.12 22.05
N ARG A 22 -2.36 8.43 20.93
CA ARG A 22 -2.63 6.99 20.84
C ARG A 22 -1.40 6.10 20.97
N PRO A 23 -0.34 6.26 20.13
CA PRO A 23 0.79 5.35 20.23
C PRO A 23 1.59 5.61 21.50
N VAL A 24 2.04 4.53 22.12
CA VAL A 24 2.97 4.55 23.24
C VAL A 24 4.13 3.60 22.97
N TYR A 25 5.28 3.90 23.54
CA TYR A 25 6.42 2.98 23.52
C TYR A 25 6.20 1.80 24.47
N GLY A 26 7.02 0.75 24.33
CA GLY A 26 6.91 -0.46 25.14
C GLY A 26 7.04 -0.20 26.67
N ASP A 27 7.66 0.91 27.08
CA ASP A 27 7.77 1.36 28.48
C ASP A 27 6.58 2.21 28.94
N GLY A 28 5.54 2.38 28.11
CA GLY A 28 4.36 3.21 28.40
C GLY A 28 4.56 4.71 28.18
N THR A 29 5.73 5.15 27.73
CA THR A 29 5.98 6.58 27.44
C THR A 29 5.20 7.03 26.23
N GLY A 30 4.55 8.19 26.32
CA GLY A 30 3.84 8.81 25.19
C GLY A 30 4.79 9.21 24.07
N VAL A 31 4.30 9.11 22.82
CA VAL A 31 5.06 9.38 21.62
C VAL A 31 4.98 10.85 21.23
N LYS A 32 6.11 11.43 20.79
CA LYS A 32 6.17 12.71 20.09
C LYS A 32 6.62 12.50 18.66
N VAL A 33 6.13 13.33 17.74
CA VAL A 33 6.45 13.23 16.31
C VAL A 33 6.92 14.56 15.75
N LYS A 34 7.83 14.49 14.76
CA LYS A 34 8.03 15.52 13.74
C LYS A 34 7.24 15.10 12.51
N ARG A 35 6.47 16.02 11.91
CA ARG A 35 5.56 15.69 10.82
C ARG A 35 5.61 16.70 9.69
N ILE A 36 5.34 16.21 8.49
CA ILE A 36 5.11 16.99 7.28
C ILE A 36 3.76 16.57 6.73
N LEU A 37 2.94 17.54 6.35
CA LEU A 37 1.61 17.30 5.82
C LEU A 37 1.60 17.37 4.29
N GLN A 38 0.67 16.62 3.66
CA GLN A 38 0.36 16.70 2.23
C GLN A 38 1.58 16.42 1.31
N VAL A 39 2.27 15.32 1.61
CA VAL A 39 3.39 14.84 0.77
C VAL A 39 2.84 14.08 -0.42
N CYS A 40 3.39 14.35 -1.60
CA CYS A 40 3.06 13.65 -2.84
C CYS A 40 4.36 13.14 -3.49
N ASN A 41 4.53 11.82 -3.51
CA ASN A 41 5.66 11.16 -4.16
C ASN A 41 5.19 10.49 -5.46
N GLN A 42 6.04 10.50 -6.48
CA GLN A 42 5.79 9.81 -7.75
C GLN A 42 6.95 8.88 -8.09
N TYR A 43 6.62 7.65 -8.46
CA TYR A 43 7.56 6.60 -8.83
C TYR A 43 7.25 6.13 -10.26
N ASP A 44 8.20 6.27 -11.16
CA ASP A 44 8.08 5.83 -12.55
C ASP A 44 8.55 4.37 -12.66
N LEU A 45 7.60 3.42 -12.60
CA LEU A 45 7.89 1.98 -12.62
C LEU A 45 8.47 1.48 -13.96
N ARG A 46 8.47 2.32 -15.00
CA ARG A 46 9.15 2.04 -16.27
C ARG A 46 10.67 2.19 -16.15
N ARG A 47 11.16 2.85 -15.09
CA ARG A 47 12.56 3.20 -14.87
C ARG A 47 13.14 2.51 -13.65
N GLU A 48 12.38 2.46 -12.57
CA GLU A 48 12.84 1.98 -11.27
C GLU A 48 11.69 1.42 -10.45
N PHE A 49 11.97 0.46 -9.59
CA PHE A 49 11.02 0.02 -8.59
C PHE A 49 11.33 0.71 -7.25
N PRO A 50 10.32 1.23 -6.52
CA PRO A 50 10.53 2.02 -5.31
C PRO A 50 10.89 1.13 -4.10
N LEU A 51 12.03 0.43 -4.19
CA LEU A 51 12.60 -0.38 -3.13
C LEU A 51 13.73 0.39 -2.45
N GLY A 52 13.52 0.80 -1.20
CA GLY A 52 14.48 1.63 -0.48
C GLY A 52 15.82 0.92 -0.26
N SER A 53 16.93 1.59 -0.64
CA SER A 53 18.29 1.05 -0.53
C SER A 53 19.10 1.59 0.65
N LEU A 54 18.61 2.59 1.37
CA LEU A 54 19.29 3.12 2.57
C LEU A 54 19.32 2.12 3.74
N ARG A 55 18.39 1.19 3.75
CA ARG A 55 18.36 -0.01 4.60
C ARG A 55 17.57 -1.11 3.89
N PRO A 56 17.74 -2.39 4.26
CA PRO A 56 17.00 -3.47 3.62
C PRO A 56 15.49 -3.35 3.82
N THR A 57 14.75 -3.64 2.75
CA THR A 57 13.30 -3.86 2.78
C THR A 57 13.03 -5.30 2.33
N ASN A 58 12.27 -6.04 3.11
CA ASN A 58 11.90 -7.40 2.75
C ASN A 58 10.71 -7.39 1.77
N LEU A 59 11.02 -7.27 0.48
CA LEU A 59 10.01 -7.22 -0.58
C LEU A 59 9.11 -8.46 -0.56
N LYS A 60 9.66 -9.65 -0.37
CA LYS A 60 8.89 -10.90 -0.34
C LYS A 60 7.81 -10.88 0.75
N ASN A 61 8.14 -10.40 1.93
CA ASN A 61 7.16 -10.30 3.03
C ASN A 61 6.14 -9.18 2.78
N SER A 62 6.56 -8.05 2.20
CA SER A 62 5.62 -6.98 1.84
C SER A 62 4.63 -7.44 0.76
N ILE A 63 5.08 -8.28 -0.19
CA ILE A 63 4.19 -8.89 -1.19
C ILE A 63 3.26 -9.92 -0.55
N LYS A 64 3.71 -10.78 0.37
CA LYS A 64 2.82 -11.70 1.09
C LYS A 64 1.66 -10.97 1.75
N GLU A 65 1.94 -9.83 2.38
CA GLU A 65 0.90 -9.02 3.03
C GLU A 65 -0.07 -8.41 2.01
N ILE A 66 0.41 -7.86 0.90
CA ILE A 66 -0.50 -7.30 -0.11
C ILE A 66 -1.36 -8.37 -0.80
N LEU A 67 -0.82 -9.60 -0.99
CA LEU A 67 -1.59 -10.75 -1.45
C LEU A 67 -2.64 -11.18 -0.42
N TRP A 68 -2.31 -11.16 0.87
CA TRP A 68 -3.25 -11.46 1.94
C TRP A 68 -4.41 -10.47 1.96
N ILE A 69 -4.13 -9.16 1.76
CA ILE A 69 -5.13 -8.09 1.71
C ILE A 69 -5.99 -8.17 0.45
N TRP A 70 -5.38 -8.23 -0.75
CA TRP A 70 -6.09 -8.00 -2.02
C TRP A 70 -6.46 -9.27 -2.77
N GLN A 71 -5.68 -10.33 -2.66
CA GLN A 71 -5.95 -11.58 -3.36
C GLN A 71 -6.81 -12.51 -2.48
N LYS A 72 -6.38 -12.75 -1.23
CA LYS A 72 -7.13 -13.59 -0.28
C LYS A 72 -8.30 -12.85 0.38
N ARG A 73 -8.17 -11.54 0.55
CA ARG A 73 -9.15 -10.69 1.27
C ARG A 73 -9.43 -11.22 2.67
N SER A 74 -8.37 -11.71 3.31
CA SER A 74 -8.45 -12.39 4.59
C SER A 74 -8.18 -11.44 5.76
N VAL A 75 -8.73 -11.78 6.90
CA VAL A 75 -8.49 -11.15 8.21
C VAL A 75 -7.74 -12.09 9.15
N ASP A 76 -7.53 -13.35 8.78
CA ASP A 76 -6.84 -14.36 9.58
C ASP A 76 -5.32 -14.21 9.40
N ILE A 77 -4.62 -13.82 10.49
CA ILE A 77 -3.15 -13.63 10.47
C ILE A 77 -2.38 -14.94 10.25
N LYS A 78 -2.99 -16.11 10.51
CA LYS A 78 -2.38 -17.40 10.22
C LYS A 78 -2.20 -17.62 8.72
N GLU A 79 -3.12 -17.10 7.90
CA GLU A 79 -3.02 -17.16 6.44
C GLU A 79 -1.95 -16.22 5.88
N LEU A 80 -1.63 -15.14 6.59
CA LEU A 80 -0.52 -14.27 6.27
C LEU A 80 0.83 -14.95 6.52
N GLY A 81 0.95 -15.66 7.65
CA GLY A 81 2.17 -16.35 8.07
C GLY A 81 3.32 -15.40 8.41
N LEU A 82 3.01 -14.18 8.86
CA LEU A 82 3.94 -13.17 9.37
C LEU A 82 3.44 -12.63 10.69
N HIS A 83 4.36 -12.28 11.60
CA HIS A 83 4.02 -11.79 12.95
C HIS A 83 3.84 -10.27 13.05
N ILE A 84 3.76 -9.58 11.92
CA ILE A 84 3.70 -8.12 11.89
C ILE A 84 2.35 -7.55 12.31
N TRP A 85 1.31 -8.38 12.37
CA TRP A 85 -0.05 -8.02 12.73
C TRP A 85 -0.54 -8.58 14.07
N ASP A 86 0.27 -9.41 14.76
CA ASP A 86 -0.12 -10.14 15.98
C ASP A 86 -0.69 -9.22 17.08
N GLN A 87 -0.15 -8.01 17.21
CA GLN A 87 -0.56 -7.07 18.26
C GLN A 87 -1.97 -6.48 18.08
N TRP A 88 -2.56 -6.63 16.89
CA TRP A 88 -3.91 -6.13 16.58
C TRP A 88 -4.93 -7.26 16.40
N ALA A 89 -4.46 -8.51 16.41
CA ALA A 89 -5.33 -9.67 16.28
C ALA A 89 -6.06 -9.98 17.60
N ASP A 90 -7.28 -10.49 17.48
CA ASP A 90 -8.03 -11.02 18.60
C ASP A 90 -7.46 -12.39 19.04
N ASP A 91 -8.09 -13.00 20.08
CA ASP A 91 -7.69 -14.30 20.64
C ASP A 91 -7.79 -15.46 19.61
N ASN A 92 -8.55 -15.29 18.53
CA ASN A 92 -8.68 -16.26 17.44
C ASN A 92 -7.65 -16.06 16.33
N GLY A 93 -6.86 -14.97 16.40
CA GLY A 93 -5.90 -14.57 15.38
C GLY A 93 -6.54 -13.84 14.21
N LYS A 94 -7.61 -13.08 14.44
CA LYS A 94 -8.31 -12.31 13.42
C LYS A 94 -8.23 -10.81 13.67
N ILE A 95 -8.25 -10.05 12.58
CA ILE A 95 -8.31 -8.57 12.57
C ILE A 95 -9.55 -8.14 11.81
N GLU A 96 -10.73 -8.34 12.41
CA GLU A 96 -12.00 -8.04 11.77
C GLU A 96 -12.17 -6.55 11.48
N GLY A 97 -12.84 -6.25 10.38
CA GLY A 97 -13.11 -4.89 9.91
C GLY A 97 -11.90 -4.17 9.30
N CYS A 98 -10.72 -4.82 9.20
CA CYS A 98 -9.52 -4.25 8.60
C CYS A 98 -9.44 -4.48 7.08
N TYR A 99 -8.29 -4.21 6.49
CA TYR A 99 -8.02 -4.16 5.05
C TYR A 99 -8.70 -5.27 4.23
N GLY A 100 -8.57 -6.55 4.63
CA GLY A 100 -9.15 -7.69 3.91
C GLY A 100 -10.67 -7.59 3.81
N ASP A 101 -11.35 -7.30 4.92
CA ASP A 101 -12.81 -7.09 4.94
C ASP A 101 -13.24 -5.91 4.07
N MET A 102 -12.46 -4.82 4.11
CA MET A 102 -12.78 -3.64 3.30
C MET A 102 -12.65 -3.93 1.80
N VAL A 103 -11.59 -4.63 1.38
CA VAL A 103 -11.42 -5.05 -0.02
C VAL A 103 -12.50 -6.05 -0.44
N ASN A 104 -12.99 -6.88 0.50
CA ASN A 104 -14.02 -7.89 0.24
C ASN A 104 -15.46 -7.32 0.16
N ARG A 105 -15.66 -6.01 0.30
CA ARG A 105 -16.99 -5.40 0.18
C ARG A 105 -17.51 -5.44 -1.25
N HIS A 106 -18.81 -5.64 -1.38
CA HIS A 106 -19.51 -5.61 -2.66
C HIS A 106 -19.38 -4.26 -3.35
N VAL A 107 -19.28 -4.27 -4.67
CA VAL A 107 -19.36 -3.09 -5.52
C VAL A 107 -20.64 -3.16 -6.35
N TYR A 108 -21.62 -2.33 -6.02
CA TYR A 108 -22.88 -2.26 -6.75
C TYR A 108 -22.72 -1.37 -7.97
N MET A 109 -23.11 -1.89 -9.14
CA MET A 109 -22.98 -1.20 -10.43
C MET A 109 -24.32 -0.73 -10.99
N GLY A 110 -25.43 -1.35 -10.58
CA GLY A 110 -26.76 -0.96 -11.03
C GLY A 110 -27.86 -1.90 -10.58
N THR A 111 -29.04 -1.73 -11.14
CA THR A 111 -30.26 -2.50 -10.84
C THR A 111 -30.79 -3.19 -12.09
N GLY A 112 -31.48 -4.32 -11.90
CA GLY A 112 -32.06 -5.13 -12.96
C GLY A 112 -31.22 -6.36 -13.30
N LYS A 113 -31.29 -6.81 -14.55
CA LYS A 113 -30.52 -7.96 -15.00
C LYS A 113 -29.03 -7.63 -15.11
N ALA A 114 -28.18 -8.42 -14.48
CA ALA A 114 -26.72 -8.26 -14.55
C ALA A 114 -26.21 -8.34 -16.00
N PRO A 115 -25.39 -7.36 -16.46
CA PRO A 115 -24.66 -7.45 -17.72
C PRO A 115 -23.62 -8.57 -17.69
N ASP A 116 -23.08 -8.93 -18.87
CA ASP A 116 -22.03 -9.93 -19.00
C ASP A 116 -20.79 -9.54 -18.16
N GLY A 117 -20.28 -10.50 -17.40
CA GLY A 117 -19.13 -10.30 -16.54
C GLY A 117 -19.43 -9.66 -15.17
N MET A 118 -20.70 -9.37 -14.88
CA MET A 118 -21.20 -8.95 -13.58
C MET A 118 -22.14 -10.01 -13.02
N ILE A 119 -22.39 -9.99 -11.71
CA ILE A 119 -23.26 -10.93 -11.02
C ILE A 119 -24.47 -10.22 -10.41
N ASP A 120 -25.57 -10.93 -10.26
CA ASP A 120 -26.67 -10.53 -9.40
C ASP A 120 -26.27 -10.78 -7.95
N ILE A 121 -26.15 -9.70 -7.16
CA ILE A 121 -25.67 -9.77 -5.78
C ILE A 121 -26.85 -10.09 -4.85
N HIS A 122 -27.89 -9.27 -4.87
CA HIS A 122 -29.17 -9.49 -4.17
C HIS A 122 -30.22 -8.44 -4.58
N ASP A 123 -31.47 -8.77 -4.46
CA ASP A 123 -32.62 -7.87 -4.65
C ASP A 123 -32.60 -7.08 -5.98
N GLY A 124 -32.12 -7.72 -7.05
CA GLY A 124 -32.00 -7.09 -8.37
C GLY A 124 -30.88 -6.04 -8.45
N LEU A 125 -29.96 -6.02 -7.49
CA LEU A 125 -28.71 -5.26 -7.54
C LEU A 125 -27.61 -6.11 -8.14
N TYR A 126 -26.95 -5.62 -9.18
CA TYR A 126 -25.82 -6.32 -9.81
C TYR A 126 -24.49 -5.58 -9.63
N GLY A 127 -23.41 -6.31 -9.73
CA GLY A 127 -22.07 -5.77 -9.61
C GLY A 127 -21.00 -6.85 -9.37
N PHE A 128 -20.13 -6.61 -8.39
CA PHE A 128 -19.01 -7.48 -8.04
C PHE A 128 -19.03 -7.83 -6.55
N LEU A 129 -18.62 -9.06 -6.20
CA LEU A 129 -18.55 -9.51 -4.80
C LEU A 129 -17.47 -8.82 -3.97
N ASN A 130 -16.47 -8.24 -4.64
CA ASN A 130 -15.38 -7.53 -3.96
C ASN A 130 -14.75 -6.46 -4.87
N GLN A 131 -13.97 -5.58 -4.26
CA GLN A 131 -13.33 -4.47 -4.95
C GLN A 131 -12.21 -4.90 -5.91
N THR A 132 -11.54 -6.02 -5.65
CA THR A 132 -10.50 -6.56 -6.55
C THR A 132 -11.11 -6.96 -7.90
N ASP A 133 -12.19 -7.77 -7.89
CA ASP A 133 -12.85 -8.21 -9.11
C ASP A 133 -13.42 -7.03 -9.92
N PHE A 134 -13.94 -6.01 -9.24
CA PHE A 134 -14.37 -4.77 -9.87
C PHE A 134 -13.21 -4.09 -10.63
N ILE A 135 -12.04 -3.96 -10.00
CA ILE A 135 -10.86 -3.36 -10.65
C ILE A 135 -10.42 -4.20 -11.85
N LEU A 136 -10.28 -5.52 -11.69
CA LEU A 136 -9.84 -6.43 -12.74
C LEU A 136 -10.76 -6.38 -13.97
N TRP A 137 -12.08 -6.40 -13.73
CA TRP A 137 -13.06 -6.25 -14.79
C TRP A 137 -12.97 -4.89 -15.49
N SER A 138 -12.88 -3.80 -14.70
CA SER A 138 -12.83 -2.44 -15.22
C SER A 138 -11.60 -2.20 -16.09
N LEU A 139 -10.43 -2.67 -15.69
CA LEU A 139 -9.19 -2.53 -16.45
C LEU A 139 -9.20 -3.32 -17.77
N LYS A 140 -10.02 -4.36 -17.89
CA LYS A 140 -10.18 -5.14 -19.11
C LYS A 140 -11.28 -4.59 -20.02
N ASN A 141 -12.41 -4.13 -19.45
CA ASN A 141 -13.65 -3.88 -20.18
C ASN A 141 -14.05 -2.39 -20.24
N ASP A 142 -13.57 -1.54 -19.32
CA ASP A 142 -13.87 -0.10 -19.29
C ASP A 142 -12.65 0.74 -18.93
N ARG A 143 -11.62 0.67 -19.77
CA ARG A 143 -10.32 1.35 -19.57
C ARG A 143 -10.43 2.88 -19.52
N SER A 144 -11.50 3.44 -20.07
CA SER A 144 -11.76 4.88 -20.07
C SER A 144 -12.43 5.38 -18.80
N SER A 145 -12.84 4.49 -17.93
CA SER A 145 -13.53 4.83 -16.69
C SER A 145 -12.68 5.70 -15.76
N ARG A 146 -13.28 6.73 -15.22
CA ARG A 146 -12.72 7.58 -14.16
C ARG A 146 -13.18 7.15 -12.77
N ARG A 147 -13.78 5.96 -12.68
CA ARG A 147 -14.41 5.43 -11.46
C ARG A 147 -13.73 4.15 -10.96
N ILE A 148 -12.53 3.84 -11.47
CA ILE A 148 -11.77 2.67 -11.00
C ILE A 148 -11.11 3.07 -9.67
N VAL A 149 -11.89 2.96 -8.61
CA VAL A 149 -11.55 3.37 -7.25
C VAL A 149 -11.88 2.24 -6.30
N ALA A 150 -10.96 1.91 -5.41
CA ALA A 150 -11.25 1.07 -4.26
C ALA A 150 -10.99 1.82 -2.96
N SER A 151 -11.94 1.74 -2.02
CA SER A 151 -11.86 2.37 -0.71
C SER A 151 -11.87 1.34 0.39
N MET A 152 -10.87 1.41 1.26
CA MET A 152 -10.76 0.59 2.46
C MET A 152 -11.21 1.36 3.71
N PHE A 153 -11.58 2.63 3.56
CA PHE A 153 -12.12 3.43 4.66
C PHE A 153 -13.64 3.25 4.75
N ASP A 154 -14.09 2.96 5.95
CA ASP A 154 -15.51 2.86 6.28
C ASP A 154 -15.83 3.74 7.49
N PRO A 155 -16.61 4.82 7.30
CA PRO A 155 -16.97 5.74 8.38
C PRO A 155 -17.84 5.08 9.46
N GLU A 156 -18.64 4.07 9.12
CA GLU A 156 -19.55 3.42 10.07
C GLU A 156 -18.81 2.57 11.09
N THR A 157 -17.68 1.97 10.70
CA THR A 157 -16.89 1.09 11.57
C THR A 157 -15.59 1.72 12.06
N ASN A 158 -15.31 2.98 11.69
CA ASN A 158 -14.03 3.64 11.95
C ASN A 158 -13.60 3.65 13.43
N GLY A 159 -14.54 3.80 14.35
CA GLY A 159 -14.27 3.79 15.79
C GLY A 159 -14.25 2.41 16.44
N LEU A 160 -14.61 1.37 15.71
CA LEU A 160 -14.81 0.01 16.22
C LEU A 160 -13.64 -0.93 15.90
N LYS A 161 -12.71 -0.50 15.03
CA LYS A 161 -11.58 -1.31 14.57
C LYS A 161 -10.39 -1.22 15.53
N PRO A 162 -9.62 -2.30 15.68
CA PRO A 162 -8.37 -2.27 16.44
C PRO A 162 -7.34 -1.35 15.78
N LEU A 163 -7.35 -1.25 14.45
CA LEU A 163 -6.51 -0.35 13.66
C LEU A 163 -7.29 0.14 12.43
N GLN A 164 -7.33 1.47 12.23
CA GLN A 164 -7.86 2.05 11.01
C GLN A 164 -6.81 1.99 9.89
N GLU A 165 -7.25 1.78 8.67
CA GLU A 165 -6.42 1.68 7.49
C GLU A 165 -5.61 2.96 7.26
N CYS A 166 -4.28 2.87 7.24
CA CYS A 166 -3.40 3.98 6.88
C CYS A 166 -3.46 4.25 5.38
N ALA A 167 -3.24 3.22 4.58
CA ALA A 167 -3.46 3.21 3.13
C ALA A 167 -4.93 2.93 2.86
N PHE A 168 -5.74 3.95 2.62
CA PHE A 168 -7.19 3.82 2.69
C PHE A 168 -7.92 3.86 1.34
N GLN A 169 -7.26 4.27 0.25
CA GLN A 169 -7.88 4.34 -1.07
C GLN A 169 -6.83 4.22 -2.18
N ILE A 170 -7.20 3.51 -3.25
CA ILE A 170 -6.47 3.55 -4.52
C ILE A 170 -7.39 4.01 -5.65
N ASN A 171 -6.81 4.78 -6.57
CA ASN A 171 -7.43 5.18 -7.83
C ASN A 171 -6.56 4.70 -8.99
N LEU A 172 -7.18 4.12 -10.01
CA LEU A 172 -6.50 3.65 -11.21
C LEU A 172 -7.02 4.39 -12.44
N SER A 173 -6.12 4.62 -13.39
CA SER A 173 -6.44 5.21 -14.70
C SER A 173 -5.56 4.60 -15.77
N VAL A 174 -6.10 4.46 -16.98
CA VAL A 174 -5.39 3.92 -18.14
C VAL A 174 -5.20 5.01 -19.20
N LYS A 175 -4.01 5.11 -19.76
CA LYS A 175 -3.70 5.96 -20.91
C LYS A 175 -2.95 5.14 -21.96
N GLY A 176 -3.60 4.87 -23.08
CA GLY A 176 -3.06 3.94 -24.07
C GLY A 176 -2.96 2.52 -23.48
N ASP A 177 -1.76 1.98 -23.42
CA ASP A 177 -1.43 0.69 -22.80
C ASP A 177 -0.78 0.83 -21.41
N GLU A 178 -0.78 2.03 -20.84
CA GLU A 178 -0.13 2.33 -19.59
C GLU A 178 -1.14 2.46 -18.43
N LEU A 179 -0.85 1.78 -17.31
CA LEU A 179 -1.59 1.90 -16.06
C LEU A 179 -0.94 2.94 -15.16
N TYR A 180 -1.75 3.80 -14.59
CA TYR A 180 -1.40 4.77 -13.55
C TYR A 180 -2.18 4.45 -12.28
N MET A 181 -1.54 4.51 -11.12
CA MET A 181 -2.21 4.29 -9.84
C MET A 181 -1.82 5.38 -8.83
N THR A 182 -2.82 5.86 -8.09
CA THR A 182 -2.61 6.74 -6.93
C THR A 182 -3.04 6.00 -5.67
N LEU A 183 -2.16 5.96 -4.67
CA LEU A 183 -2.46 5.55 -3.30
C LEU A 183 -2.68 6.79 -2.43
N TYR A 184 -3.79 6.80 -1.70
CA TYR A 184 -4.05 7.79 -0.66
C TYR A 184 -3.81 7.16 0.71
N GLN A 185 -2.92 7.78 1.47
CA GLN A 185 -2.55 7.34 2.81
C GLN A 185 -2.75 8.48 3.81
N ARG A 186 -3.52 8.22 4.88
CA ARG A 186 -3.81 9.23 5.90
C ARG A 186 -2.65 9.47 6.86
N SER A 187 -1.81 8.48 7.06
CA SER A 187 -0.74 8.48 8.05
C SER A 187 0.39 7.54 7.64
N GLN A 188 1.63 7.99 7.76
CA GLN A 188 2.83 7.24 7.37
C GLN A 188 3.96 7.44 8.37
N ASP A 189 4.35 6.40 9.10
CA ASP A 189 5.65 6.35 9.74
C ASP A 189 6.74 6.22 8.66
N MET A 190 7.49 7.30 8.49
CA MET A 190 8.50 7.40 7.44
C MET A 190 9.62 6.38 7.64
N ILE A 191 9.96 6.08 8.88
CA ILE A 191 11.12 5.27 9.20
C ILE A 191 10.79 3.78 9.15
N THR A 192 9.69 3.36 9.77
CA THR A 192 9.41 1.91 9.92
C THR A 192 8.59 1.36 8.78
N ALA A 193 7.59 2.10 8.28
CA ALA A 193 6.59 1.58 7.34
C ALA A 193 6.70 2.10 5.89
N SER A 194 7.40 3.23 5.65
CA SER A 194 7.40 3.86 4.34
C SER A 194 7.86 2.95 3.21
N TYR A 195 9.05 2.35 3.33
CA TYR A 195 9.59 1.46 2.29
C TYR A 195 8.73 0.22 2.05
N TRP A 196 8.08 -0.24 3.11
CA TRP A 196 7.18 -1.39 3.05
C TRP A 196 5.93 -1.09 2.24
N ASN A 197 5.18 -0.04 2.62
CA ASN A 197 3.93 0.32 1.94
C ASN A 197 4.14 0.71 0.48
N VAL A 198 5.20 1.46 0.17
CA VAL A 198 5.51 1.87 -1.20
C VAL A 198 5.78 0.65 -2.09
N ALA A 199 6.61 -0.30 -1.61
CA ALA A 199 6.92 -1.52 -2.35
C ALA A 199 5.68 -2.41 -2.54
N GLN A 200 4.82 -2.53 -1.52
CA GLN A 200 3.55 -3.29 -1.61
C GLN A 200 2.65 -2.79 -2.72
N TYR A 201 2.36 -1.49 -2.71
CA TYR A 201 1.40 -0.93 -3.67
C TYR A 201 2.00 -0.79 -5.07
N ALA A 202 3.32 -0.63 -5.21
CA ALA A 202 3.97 -0.74 -6.50
C ALA A 202 3.84 -2.16 -7.09
N ALA A 203 4.04 -3.20 -6.27
CA ALA A 203 3.83 -4.59 -6.68
C ALA A 203 2.34 -4.86 -7.03
N LEU A 204 1.40 -4.35 -6.24
CA LEU A 204 -0.04 -4.46 -6.53
C LEU A 204 -0.39 -3.84 -7.89
N MET A 205 0.15 -2.66 -8.19
CA MET A 205 -0.02 -2.03 -9.50
C MET A 205 0.53 -2.89 -10.64
N MET A 206 1.68 -3.55 -10.45
CA MET A 206 2.25 -4.49 -11.43
C MET A 206 1.33 -5.70 -11.64
N MET A 207 0.72 -6.24 -10.57
CA MET A 207 -0.24 -7.36 -10.67
C MET A 207 -1.48 -6.97 -11.47
N PHE A 208 -2.08 -5.82 -11.20
CA PHE A 208 -3.22 -5.31 -11.97
C PHE A 208 -2.86 -5.06 -13.44
N ALA A 209 -1.69 -4.47 -13.69
CA ALA A 209 -1.22 -4.24 -15.05
C ALA A 209 -1.02 -5.56 -15.82
N HIS A 210 -0.38 -6.55 -15.20
CA HIS A 210 -0.15 -7.87 -15.77
C HIS A 210 -1.47 -8.55 -16.19
N ASP A 211 -2.44 -8.61 -15.26
CA ASP A 211 -3.73 -9.25 -15.51
C ASP A 211 -4.55 -8.58 -16.62
N ALA A 212 -4.42 -7.26 -16.76
CA ALA A 212 -5.12 -6.48 -17.76
C ALA A 212 -4.38 -6.34 -19.11
N GLY A 213 -3.16 -6.91 -19.22
CA GLY A 213 -2.31 -6.73 -20.41
C GLY A 213 -1.89 -5.26 -20.60
N LEU A 214 -1.60 -4.56 -19.52
CA LEU A 214 -1.13 -3.18 -19.46
C LEU A 214 0.32 -3.12 -18.97
N ARG A 215 0.98 -1.98 -19.20
CA ARG A 215 2.30 -1.69 -18.64
C ARG A 215 2.16 -0.79 -17.42
N PRO A 216 2.76 -1.11 -16.25
CA PRO A 216 2.77 -0.20 -15.12
C PRO A 216 3.59 1.05 -15.48
N ALA A 217 3.03 2.25 -15.25
CA ALA A 217 3.68 3.52 -15.56
C ALA A 217 4.04 4.28 -14.28
N VAL A 218 3.19 5.20 -13.82
CA VAL A 218 3.50 6.02 -12.66
C VAL A 218 2.63 5.61 -11.47
N PHE A 219 3.29 5.26 -10.38
CA PHE A 219 2.69 5.11 -9.07
C PHE A 219 2.83 6.42 -8.29
N THR A 220 1.71 7.03 -7.92
CA THR A 220 1.66 8.25 -7.10
C THR A 220 1.24 7.88 -5.69
N HIS A 221 1.99 8.31 -4.68
CA HIS A 221 1.70 8.08 -3.28
C HIS A 221 1.44 9.43 -2.58
N PHE A 222 0.18 9.70 -2.28
CA PHE A 222 -0.24 10.87 -1.54
C PHE A 222 -0.36 10.53 -0.06
N ILE A 223 0.36 11.27 0.78
CA ILE A 223 0.43 11.05 2.23
C ILE A 223 -0.05 12.30 2.93
N GLN A 224 -1.16 12.22 3.68
CA GLN A 224 -1.70 13.36 4.41
C GLN A 224 -0.81 13.76 5.58
N ASP A 225 -0.27 12.77 6.32
CA ASP A 225 0.56 12.99 7.51
C ASP A 225 1.76 12.03 7.49
N MET A 226 2.91 12.54 7.06
CA MET A 226 4.18 11.82 7.10
C MET A 226 4.94 12.24 8.37
N HIS A 227 5.37 11.28 9.18
CA HIS A 227 5.99 11.60 10.46
C HIS A 227 7.17 10.70 10.81
N VAL A 228 8.00 11.21 11.72
CA VAL A 228 9.10 10.50 12.36
C VAL A 228 8.92 10.60 13.87
N TYR A 229 8.94 9.47 14.55
CA TYR A 229 8.87 9.39 16.00
C TYR A 229 10.13 9.94 16.66
N ASP A 230 9.99 10.54 17.82
CA ASP A 230 11.09 11.20 18.56
C ASP A 230 12.24 10.25 18.88
N ARG A 231 11.97 8.98 19.24
CA ARG A 231 13.01 7.98 19.48
C ARG A 231 13.68 7.45 18.19
N HIS A 232 13.18 7.83 17.01
CA HIS A 232 13.77 7.46 15.71
C HIS A 232 14.64 8.57 15.10
N GLU A 233 14.79 9.72 15.75
CA GLU A 233 15.48 10.88 15.19
C GLU A 233 16.96 10.59 14.88
N GLU A 234 17.63 9.84 15.74
CA GLU A 234 19.04 9.48 15.55
C GLU A 234 19.20 8.56 14.32
N GLN A 235 18.35 7.55 14.21
CA GLN A 235 18.34 6.63 13.09
C GLN A 235 17.92 7.32 11.78
N ALA A 236 16.98 8.25 11.84
CA ALA A 236 16.60 9.09 10.70
C ALA A 236 17.78 9.91 10.20
N ASN A 237 18.53 10.53 11.12
CA ASN A 237 19.74 11.26 10.77
C ASN A 237 20.83 10.36 10.20
N GLU A 238 20.95 9.12 10.69
CA GLU A 238 21.87 8.12 10.11
C GLU A 238 21.46 7.77 8.66
N LEU A 239 20.16 7.55 8.40
CA LEU A 239 19.68 7.31 7.03
C LEU A 239 19.99 8.49 6.09
N LEU A 240 19.84 9.73 6.56
CA LEU A 240 20.16 10.94 5.77
C LEU A 240 21.66 11.06 5.46
N ARG A 241 22.54 10.55 6.30
CA ARG A 241 23.99 10.52 6.06
C ARG A 241 24.41 9.44 5.07
N ARG A 242 23.59 8.44 4.82
CA ARG A 242 23.89 7.35 3.90
C ARG A 242 23.82 7.82 2.45
N SER A 243 24.82 7.46 1.67
CA SER A 243 24.85 7.77 0.25
C SER A 243 23.80 6.96 -0.52
N LEU A 244 23.06 7.65 -1.39
CA LEU A 244 22.14 7.04 -2.36
C LEU A 244 22.85 6.57 -3.65
N PHE A 245 24.18 6.68 -3.75
CA PHE A 245 24.92 6.20 -4.91
C PHE A 245 24.91 4.66 -4.92
N GLY A 246 24.37 4.11 -5.98
CA GLY A 246 24.25 2.68 -6.20
C GLY A 246 23.35 2.37 -7.38
N PRO A 247 23.24 1.11 -7.77
CA PRO A 247 22.34 0.69 -8.82
C PRO A 247 20.89 0.98 -8.42
N VAL A 248 20.06 1.27 -9.41
CA VAL A 248 18.63 1.53 -9.22
C VAL A 248 17.90 0.19 -9.15
N PRO A 249 17.17 -0.10 -8.07
CA PRO A 249 16.41 -1.34 -7.96
C PRO A 249 15.38 -1.50 -9.06
N GLN A 250 15.27 -2.68 -9.60
CA GLN A 250 14.25 -3.08 -10.55
C GLN A 250 13.56 -4.35 -10.06
N VAL A 251 12.29 -4.48 -10.39
CA VAL A 251 11.50 -5.68 -10.12
C VAL A 251 10.79 -6.08 -11.40
N THR A 252 10.88 -7.36 -11.73
CA THR A 252 10.18 -7.96 -12.86
C THR A 252 9.26 -9.07 -12.39
N ILE A 253 8.21 -9.33 -13.18
CA ILE A 253 7.34 -10.48 -12.95
C ILE A 253 7.96 -11.69 -13.62
N SER A 254 8.03 -12.80 -12.88
CA SER A 254 8.57 -14.08 -13.35
C SER A 254 7.82 -14.59 -14.59
N SER A 255 8.53 -15.23 -15.51
CA SER A 255 7.95 -15.91 -16.67
C SER A 255 6.93 -17.00 -16.30
N ARG A 256 6.97 -17.53 -15.06
CA ARG A 256 5.93 -18.43 -14.52
C ARG A 256 4.52 -17.86 -14.64
N MET A 257 4.41 -16.53 -14.66
CA MET A 257 3.13 -15.83 -14.73
C MET A 257 2.60 -15.64 -16.16
N GLU A 258 3.33 -16.08 -17.18
CA GLU A 258 2.84 -16.03 -18.55
C GLU A 258 1.53 -16.83 -18.70
N GLY A 259 0.49 -16.18 -19.23
CA GLY A 259 -0.86 -16.75 -19.38
C GLY A 259 -1.66 -16.91 -18.07
N LYS A 260 -1.17 -16.42 -16.95
CA LYS A 260 -1.85 -16.45 -15.65
C LYS A 260 -2.37 -15.08 -15.24
N GLY A 261 -3.32 -15.06 -14.30
CA GLY A 261 -3.99 -13.85 -13.85
C GLY A 261 -3.62 -13.41 -12.45
N PHE A 262 -4.34 -12.40 -11.95
CA PHE A 262 -4.13 -11.78 -10.66
C PHE A 262 -4.11 -12.77 -9.48
N TYR A 263 -5.01 -13.75 -9.49
CA TYR A 263 -5.16 -14.72 -8.40
C TYR A 263 -4.13 -15.85 -8.39
N ASP A 264 -3.28 -15.94 -9.44
CA ASP A 264 -2.22 -16.94 -9.53
C ASP A 264 -0.88 -16.47 -8.94
N PHE A 265 -0.75 -15.17 -8.61
CA PHE A 265 0.46 -14.62 -8.06
C PHE A 265 0.81 -15.19 -6.70
N VAL A 266 2.10 -15.45 -6.51
CA VAL A 266 2.73 -15.71 -5.21
C VAL A 266 3.90 -14.75 -5.02
N ALA A 267 4.40 -14.63 -3.79
CA ALA A 267 5.46 -13.66 -3.50
C ALA A 267 6.77 -13.92 -4.25
N ASP A 268 7.01 -15.16 -4.68
CA ASP A 268 8.21 -15.57 -5.42
C ASP A 268 8.14 -15.23 -6.93
N ASP A 269 7.03 -14.68 -7.42
CA ASP A 269 6.92 -14.23 -8.80
C ASP A 269 7.51 -12.85 -9.06
N PHE A 270 8.03 -12.20 -8.05
CA PHE A 270 8.66 -10.89 -8.15
C PHE A 270 10.17 -11.05 -8.03
N GLU A 271 10.87 -10.90 -9.15
CA GLU A 271 12.31 -11.04 -9.25
C GLU A 271 12.97 -9.68 -9.09
N VAL A 272 13.88 -9.57 -8.13
CA VAL A 272 14.56 -8.30 -7.78
C VAL A 272 15.93 -8.26 -8.43
N TRP A 273 16.23 -7.14 -9.09
CA TRP A 273 17.51 -6.88 -9.77
C TRP A 273 18.12 -5.59 -9.24
N ASN A 274 19.47 -5.52 -9.25
CA ASN A 274 20.21 -4.32 -8.89
C ASN A 274 19.87 -3.77 -7.49
N TYR A 275 19.60 -4.64 -6.52
CA TYR A 275 19.26 -4.25 -5.17
C TYR A 275 20.40 -4.49 -4.20
N GLU A 276 21.10 -3.43 -3.83
CA GLU A 276 22.24 -3.43 -2.92
C GLU A 276 21.97 -2.51 -1.73
N PRO A 277 21.14 -2.94 -0.77
CA PRO A 277 20.79 -2.10 0.38
C PRO A 277 21.98 -1.96 1.34
N LYS A 278 22.05 -0.80 2.01
CA LYS A 278 22.98 -0.59 3.12
C LYS A 278 22.57 -1.43 4.33
N GLU A 279 23.39 -1.46 5.35
CA GLU A 279 23.16 -2.23 6.57
C GLU A 279 21.83 -1.89 7.24
N GLN A 280 21.25 -2.89 7.93
CA GLN A 280 19.99 -2.70 8.67
C GLN A 280 20.17 -1.75 9.86
N ILE A 281 19.17 -0.94 10.08
CA ILE A 281 19.00 -0.11 11.29
C ILE A 281 17.80 -0.64 12.05
N LYS A 282 17.97 -0.89 13.35
CA LYS A 282 16.89 -1.33 14.24
C LYS A 282 16.14 -0.12 14.79
N PHE A 283 14.83 -0.25 14.87
CA PHE A 283 13.92 0.76 15.41
C PHE A 283 13.01 0.14 16.47
N GLU A 284 12.71 0.90 17.52
CA GLU A 284 11.65 0.56 18.46
C GLU A 284 10.30 0.84 17.79
N ILE A 285 9.35 -0.08 17.93
CA ILE A 285 8.00 0.12 17.38
C ILE A 285 7.12 0.70 18.49
N ALA A 286 6.51 1.86 18.25
CA ALA A 286 5.45 2.39 19.08
C ALA A 286 4.11 1.70 18.74
N LYS A 287 3.30 1.42 19.77
CA LYS A 287 2.03 0.68 19.66
C LYS A 287 0.85 1.59 19.97
#